data_a500553a0f1a4d7f0e49a324ddd70d49
#
_entry.id   a500553a0f1a4d7f0e49a324ddd70d49
#
_cell.length_a   1.000
_cell.length_b   1.000
_cell.length_c   1.000
_cell.angle_alpha   90.00
_cell.angle_beta   90.00
_cell.angle_gamma   90.00
#
_symmetry.space_group_name_H-M   'P 1'
#
loop_
_entity.id
_entity.type
_entity.pdbx_description
1 polymer ?
#
loop_
_entity_poly.entity_id
_entity_poly.type
_entity_poly.pdbx_seq_one_letter_code
_entity_poly.pdbx_strand_id
1 'polypeptide(L)'
;MKNLTARYSGTHFFYWTAYSATSFAAAYLLEKGMNAGTIGLLLGLAGLGSCLTQPILASLADRAKGSVLITMMLALSAVCAAFLGAQLVPGIPVLALGIIYVGAIWIGDAMMPLLNALSIAYPQAGYPMNFGVARGIGAVASALSALALGYVMNRFGAVWLLAVLIGARLIDMVLLAGFPKLRTAQKETEKKQTGISVGAFFGRYKWFCGVLVGVLLLSMDHAMTENYLIAILTRLGGNSSHVGVAIFICSMVAAVVITCFSMVRKLFSDAMLMKIAGVTYVVRSVGMYFAPSITSVYLLQLLQLSSYCFLIPTLVYFAGDRIESQDMVKGQAFATAAYALGVSAGNYAGGLLLNFGVDTMLLAGIGMAVAGLIVILLTVDHRDAVEEKI
;
A
#
# COMPACT_ATOMS: atom_id res chain seq x y z
N MET A 1 7.11 -18.53 29.35
CA MET A 1 7.09 -17.21 28.69
C MET A 1 5.70 -17.01 28.06
N LYS A 2 5.11 -15.80 28.15
CA LYS A 2 3.79 -15.54 27.56
C LYS A 2 3.91 -15.51 26.02
N ASN A 3 3.04 -16.26 25.34
CA ASN A 3 2.89 -16.17 23.88
C ASN A 3 2.18 -14.84 23.54
N LEU A 4 2.83 -14.00 22.73
CA LEU A 4 2.30 -12.69 22.35
C LEU A 4 1.54 -12.71 21.02
N THR A 5 1.37 -13.85 20.38
CA THR A 5 0.70 -13.96 19.06
C THR A 5 -0.69 -13.31 19.09
N ALA A 6 -1.51 -13.57 20.09
CA ALA A 6 -2.85 -13.01 20.17
C ALA A 6 -2.84 -11.48 20.27
N ARG A 7 -1.96 -10.89 21.10
CA ARG A 7 -1.83 -9.44 21.25
C ARG A 7 -1.30 -8.80 19.97
N TYR A 8 -0.28 -9.39 19.37
CA TYR A 8 0.28 -8.93 18.10
C TYR A 8 -0.74 -9.03 16.95
N SER A 9 -1.56 -10.09 16.95
CA SER A 9 -2.68 -10.24 16.01
C SER A 9 -3.74 -9.15 16.21
N GLY A 10 -4.04 -8.79 17.46
CA GLY A 10 -4.92 -7.67 17.78
C GLY A 10 -4.38 -6.33 17.28
N THR A 11 -3.07 -6.07 17.48
CA THR A 11 -2.40 -4.89 16.92
C THR A 11 -2.50 -4.87 15.39
N HIS A 12 -2.25 -5.99 14.71
CA HIS A 12 -2.45 -6.09 13.27
C HIS A 12 -3.90 -5.83 12.86
N PHE A 13 -4.88 -6.37 13.59
CA PHE A 13 -6.30 -6.16 13.31
C PHE A 13 -6.64 -4.66 13.30
N PHE A 14 -6.33 -3.94 14.39
CA PHE A 14 -6.68 -2.53 14.51
C PHE A 14 -5.82 -1.60 13.66
N TYR A 15 -4.55 -1.93 13.45
CA TYR A 15 -3.70 -1.22 12.49
C TYR A 15 -4.29 -1.27 11.07
N TRP A 16 -4.66 -2.47 10.59
CA TRP A 16 -5.22 -2.67 9.25
C TRP A 16 -6.64 -2.13 9.12
N THR A 17 -7.43 -2.12 10.20
CA THR A 17 -8.70 -1.42 10.26
C THR A 17 -8.50 0.08 10.02
N ALA A 18 -7.55 0.70 10.72
CA ALA A 18 -7.24 2.10 10.53
C ALA A 18 -6.61 2.40 9.16
N TYR A 19 -5.82 1.48 8.61
CA TYR A 19 -5.25 1.57 7.26
C TYR A 19 -6.33 1.60 6.17
N SER A 20 -7.45 0.90 6.36
CA SER A 20 -8.58 0.91 5.43
C SER A 20 -9.18 2.30 5.19
N ALA A 21 -8.89 3.27 6.07
CA ALA A 21 -9.25 4.68 5.87
C ALA A 21 -8.66 5.28 4.59
N THR A 22 -7.48 4.84 4.19
CA THR A 22 -6.82 5.32 2.97
C THR A 22 -7.69 5.10 1.74
N SER A 23 -8.36 3.95 1.68
CA SER A 23 -9.27 3.61 0.56
C SER A 23 -10.54 4.48 0.49
N PHE A 24 -10.92 5.12 1.60
CA PHE A 24 -12.06 6.04 1.66
C PHE A 24 -11.63 7.52 1.69
N ALA A 25 -10.34 7.81 1.57
CA ALA A 25 -9.82 9.18 1.68
C ALA A 25 -10.44 10.12 0.64
N ALA A 26 -10.49 9.70 -0.63
CA ALA A 26 -11.10 10.50 -1.68
C ALA A 26 -12.60 10.71 -1.42
N ALA A 27 -13.33 9.67 -1.02
CA ALA A 27 -14.76 9.78 -0.72
C ALA A 27 -15.03 10.75 0.44
N TYR A 28 -14.23 10.64 1.52
CA TYR A 28 -14.34 11.52 2.70
C TYR A 28 -14.05 12.99 2.34
N LEU A 29 -12.95 13.25 1.63
CA LEU A 29 -12.53 14.61 1.31
C LEU A 29 -13.43 15.28 0.27
N LEU A 30 -13.98 14.51 -0.69
CA LEU A 30 -15.01 14.99 -1.62
C LEU A 30 -16.29 15.40 -0.88
N GLU A 31 -16.75 14.60 0.10
CA GLU A 31 -17.92 14.93 0.91
C GLU A 31 -17.69 16.20 1.76
N LYS A 32 -16.43 16.49 2.15
CA LYS A 32 -16.06 17.75 2.81
C LYS A 32 -15.97 18.95 1.85
N GLY A 33 -16.23 18.76 0.55
CA GLY A 33 -16.23 19.82 -0.46
C GLY A 33 -14.85 20.15 -1.03
N MET A 34 -13.85 19.29 -0.83
CA MET A 34 -12.54 19.48 -1.45
C MET A 34 -12.58 19.05 -2.92
N ASN A 35 -11.94 19.82 -3.81
CA ASN A 35 -11.87 19.44 -5.21
C ASN A 35 -10.91 18.24 -5.43
N ALA A 36 -11.18 17.43 -6.47
CA ALA A 36 -10.45 16.22 -6.75
C ALA A 36 -8.97 16.44 -7.03
N GLY A 37 -8.59 17.54 -7.68
CA GLY A 37 -7.18 17.87 -7.95
C GLY A 37 -6.39 18.12 -6.66
N THR A 38 -6.96 18.82 -5.69
CA THR A 38 -6.34 19.04 -4.37
C THR A 38 -6.23 17.72 -3.60
N ILE A 39 -7.27 16.87 -3.64
CA ILE A 39 -7.23 15.54 -3.02
C ILE A 39 -6.09 14.71 -3.62
N GLY A 40 -5.98 14.68 -4.95
CA GLY A 40 -4.92 13.96 -5.66
C GLY A 40 -3.53 14.45 -5.30
N LEU A 41 -3.33 15.77 -5.23
CA LEU A 41 -2.07 16.36 -4.79
C LEU A 41 -1.71 15.92 -3.37
N LEU A 42 -2.63 16.02 -2.44
CA LEU A 42 -2.39 15.66 -1.03
C LEU A 42 -2.10 14.16 -0.88
N LEU A 43 -2.89 13.28 -1.52
CA LEU A 43 -2.64 11.83 -1.49
C LEU A 43 -1.32 11.45 -2.18
N GLY A 44 -0.98 12.12 -3.27
CA GLY A 44 0.31 11.95 -3.94
C GLY A 44 1.48 12.34 -3.03
N LEU A 45 1.38 13.50 -2.37
CA LEU A 45 2.41 13.94 -1.40
C LEU A 45 2.53 13.01 -0.20
N ALA A 46 1.41 12.47 0.31
CA ALA A 46 1.45 11.50 1.40
C ALA A 46 2.15 10.21 0.99
N GLY A 47 1.88 9.70 -0.21
CA GLY A 47 2.54 8.50 -0.75
C GLY A 47 4.05 8.70 -0.91
N LEU A 48 4.48 9.85 -1.47
CA LEU A 48 5.89 10.23 -1.56
C LEU A 48 6.52 10.36 -0.16
N GLY A 49 5.86 11.06 0.74
CA GLY A 49 6.32 11.24 2.11
C GLY A 49 6.48 9.91 2.84
N SER A 50 5.50 9.01 2.69
CA SER A 50 5.57 7.66 3.27
C SER A 50 6.75 6.86 2.69
N CYS A 51 6.95 6.89 1.38
CA CYS A 51 8.08 6.24 0.72
C CYS A 51 9.45 6.72 1.25
N LEU A 52 9.59 8.01 1.55
CA LEU A 52 10.82 8.58 2.10
C LEU A 52 10.99 8.32 3.60
N THR A 53 9.90 8.29 4.36
CA THR A 53 9.97 8.13 5.83
C THR A 53 10.07 6.68 6.28
N GLN A 54 9.52 5.72 5.53
CA GLN A 54 9.60 4.30 5.86
C GLN A 54 11.04 3.78 6.05
N PRO A 55 12.01 4.05 5.15
CA PRO A 55 13.40 3.63 5.35
C PRO A 55 14.06 4.28 6.58
N ILE A 56 13.70 5.53 6.87
CA ILE A 56 14.20 6.25 8.05
C ILE A 56 13.68 5.57 9.32
N LEU A 57 12.37 5.30 9.39
CA LEU A 57 11.77 4.61 10.54
C LEU A 57 12.27 3.18 10.67
N ALA A 58 12.48 2.46 9.57
CA ALA A 58 13.09 1.12 9.58
C ALA A 58 14.51 1.18 10.17
N SER A 59 15.34 2.14 9.73
CA SER A 59 16.69 2.33 10.27
C SER A 59 16.69 2.72 11.75
N LEU A 60 15.72 3.52 12.18
CA LEU A 60 15.53 3.84 13.60
C LEU A 60 15.06 2.62 14.39
N ALA A 61 14.16 1.81 13.84
CA ALA A 61 13.71 0.56 14.44
C ALA A 61 14.85 -0.43 14.65
N ASP A 62 15.74 -0.58 13.65
CA ASP A 62 16.93 -1.45 13.74
C ASP A 62 17.91 -1.01 14.84
N ARG A 63 17.98 0.30 15.10
CA ARG A 63 18.78 0.90 16.18
C ARG A 63 18.06 0.98 17.51
N ALA A 64 16.74 0.80 17.52
CA ALA A 64 15.91 0.92 18.70
C ALA A 64 16.24 -0.18 19.70
N LYS A 65 16.53 0.22 20.95
CA LYS A 65 16.83 -0.67 22.05
C LYS A 65 15.61 -0.88 22.92
N GLY A 66 15.31 -2.13 23.24
CA GLY A 66 14.28 -2.48 24.22
C GLY A 66 12.88 -1.97 23.87
N SER A 67 12.30 -1.16 24.72
CA SER A 67 10.92 -0.65 24.59
C SER A 67 10.78 0.58 23.66
N VAL A 68 11.88 1.10 23.10
CA VAL A 68 11.85 2.31 22.25
C VAL A 68 10.94 2.11 21.04
N LEU A 69 10.95 0.91 20.44
CA LEU A 69 10.10 0.57 19.32
C LEU A 69 8.60 0.75 19.64
N ILE A 70 8.15 0.24 20.79
CA ILE A 70 6.77 0.43 21.26
C ILE A 70 6.47 1.91 21.54
N THR A 71 7.41 2.63 22.16
CA THR A 71 7.23 4.06 22.44
C THR A 71 7.08 4.87 21.16
N MET A 72 7.88 4.57 20.12
CA MET A 72 7.75 5.21 18.81
C MET A 72 6.37 4.95 18.18
N MET A 73 5.91 3.70 18.22
CA MET A 73 4.59 3.35 17.67
C MET A 73 3.45 4.04 18.45
N LEU A 74 3.54 4.09 19.77
CA LEU A 74 2.56 4.80 20.62
C LEU A 74 2.52 6.30 20.30
N ALA A 75 3.68 6.94 20.18
CA ALA A 75 3.77 8.37 19.85
C ALA A 75 3.16 8.66 18.48
N LEU A 76 3.51 7.88 17.44
CA LEU A 76 2.98 8.05 16.10
C LEU A 76 1.46 7.76 16.03
N SER A 77 0.99 6.71 16.73
CA SER A 77 -0.46 6.42 16.85
C SER A 77 -1.21 7.55 17.55
N ALA A 78 -0.63 8.16 18.60
CA ALA A 78 -1.22 9.31 19.28
C ALA A 78 -1.34 10.52 18.37
N VAL A 79 -0.31 10.82 17.56
CA VAL A 79 -0.35 11.89 16.57
C VAL A 79 -1.41 11.61 15.51
N CYS A 80 -1.50 10.37 14.98
CA CYS A 80 -2.57 9.97 14.07
C CYS A 80 -3.96 10.19 14.69
N ALA A 81 -4.17 9.75 15.92
CA ALA A 81 -5.45 9.92 16.63
C ALA A 81 -5.78 11.39 16.82
N ALA A 82 -4.80 12.24 17.16
CA ALA A 82 -4.98 13.68 17.31
C ALA A 82 -5.35 14.34 15.96
N PHE A 83 -4.70 13.96 14.87
CA PHE A 83 -5.01 14.45 13.52
C PHE A 83 -6.43 14.05 13.07
N LEU A 84 -6.83 12.82 13.35
CA LEU A 84 -8.20 12.36 13.09
C LEU A 84 -9.20 13.08 14.00
N GLY A 85 -8.88 13.30 15.26
CA GLY A 85 -9.70 14.07 16.21
C GLY A 85 -9.88 15.53 15.79
N ALA A 86 -8.84 16.15 15.23
CA ALA A 86 -8.92 17.52 14.72
C ALA A 86 -9.95 17.68 13.60
N GLN A 87 -10.28 16.61 12.85
CA GLN A 87 -11.35 16.63 11.85
C GLN A 87 -12.75 16.94 12.44
N LEU A 88 -12.94 16.75 13.75
CA LEU A 88 -14.20 16.99 14.43
C LEU A 88 -14.34 18.44 14.93
N VAL A 89 -13.28 19.24 14.85
CA VAL A 89 -13.26 20.65 15.28
C VAL A 89 -13.98 21.51 14.22
N PRO A 90 -15.03 22.26 14.60
CA PRO A 90 -15.73 23.12 13.64
C PRO A 90 -14.89 24.34 13.25
N GLY A 91 -15.11 24.86 12.05
CA GLY A 91 -14.49 26.11 11.58
C GLY A 91 -13.08 25.94 10.97
N ILE A 92 -12.52 24.75 10.92
CA ILE A 92 -11.24 24.51 10.24
C ILE A 92 -11.46 24.59 8.70
N PRO A 93 -10.64 25.39 7.98
CA PRO A 93 -10.73 25.46 6.52
C PRO A 93 -10.55 24.09 5.85
N VAL A 94 -11.31 23.81 4.78
CA VAL A 94 -11.32 22.50 4.10
C VAL A 94 -9.92 22.04 3.67
N LEU A 95 -9.07 22.96 3.18
CA LEU A 95 -7.68 22.64 2.82
C LEU A 95 -6.87 22.17 4.04
N ALA A 96 -7.00 22.84 5.18
CA ALA A 96 -6.32 22.44 6.40
C ALA A 96 -6.82 21.07 6.91
N LEU A 97 -8.14 20.82 6.85
CA LEU A 97 -8.71 19.50 7.13
C LEU A 97 -8.08 18.42 6.24
N GLY A 98 -7.96 18.67 4.94
CA GLY A 98 -7.33 17.73 4.02
C GLY A 98 -5.87 17.45 4.36
N ILE A 99 -5.09 18.48 4.63
CA ILE A 99 -3.67 18.33 5.04
C ILE A 99 -3.55 17.50 6.31
N ILE A 100 -4.37 17.78 7.32
CA ILE A 100 -4.36 17.05 8.60
C ILE A 100 -4.80 15.59 8.40
N TYR A 101 -5.86 15.35 7.62
CA TYR A 101 -6.35 13.98 7.34
C TYR A 101 -5.30 13.15 6.60
N VAL A 102 -4.74 13.70 5.53
CA VAL A 102 -3.70 13.05 4.72
C VAL A 102 -2.41 12.89 5.51
N GLY A 103 -2.11 13.80 6.43
CA GLY A 103 -1.01 13.65 7.39
C GLY A 103 -1.20 12.44 8.31
N ALA A 104 -2.43 12.16 8.77
CA ALA A 104 -2.72 10.94 9.53
C ALA A 104 -2.51 9.68 8.70
N ILE A 105 -2.89 9.68 7.42
CA ILE A 105 -2.63 8.57 6.48
C ILE A 105 -1.12 8.37 6.33
N TRP A 106 -0.37 9.42 6.00
CA TRP A 106 1.09 9.36 5.84
C TRP A 106 1.78 8.75 7.07
N ILE A 107 1.48 9.25 8.27
CA ILE A 107 2.07 8.72 9.51
C ILE A 107 1.65 7.26 9.72
N GLY A 108 0.39 6.92 9.45
CA GLY A 108 -0.12 5.55 9.53
C GLY A 108 0.65 4.59 8.63
N ASP A 109 0.85 4.95 7.37
CA ASP A 109 1.60 4.15 6.39
C ASP A 109 3.07 4.00 6.77
N ALA A 110 3.67 5.09 7.28
CA ALA A 110 5.07 5.11 7.70
C ALA A 110 5.35 4.19 8.90
N MET A 111 4.33 3.82 9.69
CA MET A 111 4.49 2.90 10.85
C MET A 111 4.64 1.43 10.46
N MET A 112 4.37 1.03 9.21
CA MET A 112 4.43 -0.37 8.78
C MET A 112 5.75 -1.07 9.10
N PRO A 113 6.95 -0.48 8.83
CA PRO A 113 8.21 -1.10 9.19
C PRO A 113 8.36 -1.35 10.69
N LEU A 114 7.84 -0.44 11.54
CA LEU A 114 7.88 -0.59 13.00
C LEU A 114 7.03 -1.78 13.45
N LEU A 115 5.81 -1.92 12.88
CA LEU A 115 4.92 -3.04 13.16
C LEU A 115 5.59 -4.38 12.77
N ASN A 116 6.24 -4.43 11.61
CA ASN A 116 6.96 -5.61 11.16
C ASN A 116 8.19 -5.91 12.05
N ALA A 117 8.91 -4.90 12.52
CA ALA A 117 10.07 -5.05 13.39
C ALA A 117 9.73 -5.73 14.74
N LEU A 118 8.49 -5.57 15.25
CA LEU A 118 8.04 -6.28 16.44
C LEU A 118 8.15 -7.81 16.27
N SER A 119 7.83 -8.33 15.06
CA SER A 119 7.88 -9.77 14.77
C SER A 119 9.29 -10.37 14.81
N ILE A 120 10.31 -9.53 14.79
CA ILE A 120 11.73 -9.92 14.91
C ILE A 120 12.22 -9.69 16.34
N ALA A 121 11.97 -8.50 16.88
CA ALA A 121 12.51 -8.09 18.17
C ALA A 121 12.00 -8.93 19.34
N TYR A 122 10.70 -9.25 19.38
CA TYR A 122 10.12 -10.00 20.48
C TYR A 122 10.49 -11.49 20.51
N PRO A 123 10.43 -12.24 19.38
CA PRO A 123 10.94 -13.63 19.34
C PRO A 123 12.41 -13.73 19.72
N GLN A 124 13.26 -12.80 19.28
CA GLN A 124 14.68 -12.75 19.67
C GLN A 124 14.88 -12.51 21.18
N ALA A 125 13.92 -11.83 21.82
CA ALA A 125 13.93 -11.61 23.26
C ALA A 125 13.24 -12.75 24.05
N GLY A 126 12.86 -13.85 23.39
CA GLY A 126 12.27 -15.04 24.01
C GLY A 126 10.76 -14.99 24.19
N TYR A 127 10.06 -14.07 23.51
CA TYR A 127 8.60 -14.01 23.48
C TYR A 127 8.06 -14.57 22.16
N PRO A 128 7.52 -15.81 22.13
CA PRO A 128 7.02 -16.40 20.90
C PRO A 128 5.93 -15.54 20.25
N MET A 129 6.07 -15.28 18.95
CA MET A 129 5.08 -14.57 18.13
C MET A 129 5.02 -15.21 16.74
N ASN A 130 3.80 -15.30 16.18
CA ASN A 130 3.58 -15.80 14.84
C ASN A 130 3.18 -14.64 13.91
N PHE A 131 4.13 -14.18 13.09
CA PHE A 131 3.90 -13.11 12.12
C PHE A 131 2.86 -13.48 11.08
N GLY A 132 2.90 -14.70 10.54
CA GLY A 132 1.97 -15.15 9.49
C GLY A 132 0.52 -15.12 9.95
N VAL A 133 0.23 -15.60 11.17
CA VAL A 133 -1.11 -15.53 11.76
C VAL A 133 -1.55 -14.09 11.95
N ALA A 134 -0.70 -13.24 12.54
CA ALA A 134 -1.03 -11.84 12.78
C ALA A 134 -1.28 -11.08 11.46
N ARG A 135 -0.44 -11.30 10.44
CA ARG A 135 -0.58 -10.68 9.12
C ARG A 135 -1.85 -11.14 8.39
N GLY A 136 -2.18 -12.44 8.52
CA GLY A 136 -3.44 -12.99 7.99
C GLY A 136 -4.67 -12.35 8.65
N ILE A 137 -4.67 -12.22 9.98
CA ILE A 137 -5.74 -11.52 10.72
C ILE A 137 -5.85 -10.05 10.28
N GLY A 138 -4.72 -9.37 10.03
CA GLY A 138 -4.71 -8.02 9.49
C GLY A 138 -5.36 -7.92 8.10
N ALA A 139 -5.11 -8.89 7.21
CA ALA A 139 -5.74 -8.91 5.89
C ALA A 139 -7.27 -9.08 5.98
N VAL A 140 -7.72 -9.99 6.84
CA VAL A 140 -9.17 -10.18 7.11
C VAL A 140 -9.77 -8.91 7.73
N ALA A 141 -9.07 -8.28 8.67
CA ALA A 141 -9.49 -7.02 9.28
C ALA A 141 -9.67 -5.90 8.25
N SER A 142 -8.70 -5.74 7.33
CA SER A 142 -8.80 -4.76 6.24
C SER A 142 -10.04 -4.98 5.38
N ALA A 143 -10.30 -6.24 4.98
CA ALA A 143 -11.45 -6.57 4.16
C ALA A 143 -12.78 -6.30 4.87
N LEU A 144 -12.94 -6.80 6.10
CA LEU A 144 -14.16 -6.60 6.88
C LEU A 144 -14.38 -5.12 7.24
N SER A 145 -13.29 -4.40 7.55
CA SER A 145 -13.34 -2.97 7.82
C SER A 145 -13.80 -2.18 6.60
N ALA A 146 -13.37 -2.56 5.39
CA ALA A 146 -13.84 -1.89 4.16
C ALA A 146 -15.35 -2.02 3.98
N LEU A 147 -15.93 -3.21 4.23
CA LEU A 147 -17.39 -3.39 4.22
C LEU A 147 -18.08 -2.53 5.28
N ALA A 148 -17.60 -2.62 6.52
CA ALA A 148 -18.19 -1.89 7.64
C ALA A 148 -18.12 -0.38 7.44
N LEU A 149 -16.96 0.16 7.04
CA LEU A 149 -16.74 1.58 6.79
C LEU A 149 -17.58 2.09 5.63
N GLY A 150 -17.67 1.34 4.53
CA GLY A 150 -18.53 1.71 3.40
C GLY A 150 -20.01 1.79 3.79
N TYR A 151 -20.51 0.84 4.57
CA TYR A 151 -21.87 0.85 5.10
C TYR A 151 -22.08 2.01 6.08
N VAL A 152 -21.16 2.20 7.04
CA VAL A 152 -21.26 3.26 8.05
C VAL A 152 -21.24 4.65 7.42
N MET A 153 -20.34 4.90 6.46
CA MET A 153 -20.29 6.17 5.74
C MET A 153 -21.60 6.44 4.99
N ASN A 154 -22.11 5.44 4.28
CA ASN A 154 -23.35 5.61 3.49
C ASN A 154 -24.59 5.82 4.37
N ARG A 155 -24.67 5.16 5.54
CA ARG A 155 -25.86 5.21 6.40
C ARG A 155 -25.85 6.37 7.38
N PHE A 156 -24.69 6.72 7.91
CA PHE A 156 -24.53 7.68 9.01
C PHE A 156 -23.68 8.90 8.64
N GLY A 157 -23.08 8.92 7.45
CA GLY A 157 -22.23 10.01 6.96
C GLY A 157 -20.73 9.80 7.29
N ALA A 158 -19.88 10.57 6.61
CA ALA A 158 -18.43 10.44 6.67
C ALA A 158 -17.81 10.72 8.05
N VAL A 159 -18.50 11.43 8.94
CA VAL A 159 -18.02 11.69 10.30
C VAL A 159 -17.86 10.39 11.09
N TRP A 160 -18.70 9.40 10.88
CA TRP A 160 -18.61 8.12 11.57
C TRP A 160 -17.41 7.27 11.15
N LEU A 161 -16.89 7.50 9.94
CA LEU A 161 -15.58 6.97 9.54
C LEU A 161 -14.51 7.37 10.55
N LEU A 162 -14.47 8.64 10.95
CA LEU A 162 -13.48 9.14 11.93
C LEU A 162 -13.62 8.44 13.28
N ALA A 163 -14.85 8.21 13.76
CA ALA A 163 -15.07 7.52 15.03
C ALA A 163 -14.48 6.10 15.03
N VAL A 164 -14.68 5.35 13.92
CA VAL A 164 -14.10 4.00 13.76
C VAL A 164 -12.58 4.07 13.71
N LEU A 165 -12.01 5.03 12.99
CA LEU A 165 -10.57 5.17 12.83
C LEU A 165 -9.88 5.58 14.14
N ILE A 166 -10.44 6.56 14.85
CA ILE A 166 -9.94 7.00 16.15
C ILE A 166 -10.04 5.84 17.15
N GLY A 167 -11.20 5.16 17.20
CA GLY A 167 -11.39 3.99 18.05
C GLY A 167 -10.37 2.89 17.78
N ALA A 168 -10.13 2.56 16.49
CA ALA A 168 -9.13 1.57 16.10
C ALA A 168 -7.72 1.98 16.56
N ARG A 169 -7.33 3.25 16.40
CA ARG A 169 -6.02 3.76 16.86
C ARG A 169 -5.89 3.71 18.38
N LEU A 170 -6.93 4.08 19.12
CA LEU A 170 -6.90 4.04 20.58
C LEU A 170 -6.79 2.60 21.11
N ILE A 171 -7.53 1.66 20.53
CA ILE A 171 -7.42 0.24 20.90
C ILE A 171 -6.03 -0.31 20.55
N ASP A 172 -5.50 0.03 19.37
CA ASP A 172 -4.13 -0.34 18.98
C ASP A 172 -3.10 0.17 19.99
N MET A 173 -3.22 1.42 20.47
CA MET A 173 -2.36 1.97 21.51
C MET A 173 -2.46 1.19 22.83
N VAL A 174 -3.65 0.79 23.24
CA VAL A 174 -3.84 -0.04 24.46
C VAL A 174 -3.17 -1.41 24.31
N LEU A 175 -3.29 -2.03 23.13
CA LEU A 175 -2.63 -3.31 22.86
C LEU A 175 -1.10 -3.15 22.85
N LEU A 176 -0.57 -2.10 22.22
CA LEU A 176 0.86 -1.79 22.19
C LEU A 176 1.43 -1.51 23.59
N ALA A 177 0.74 -0.72 24.39
CA ALA A 177 1.15 -0.42 25.75
C ALA A 177 1.25 -1.66 26.65
N GLY A 178 0.51 -2.71 26.33
CA GLY A 178 0.54 -3.97 27.07
C GLY A 178 1.67 -4.93 26.65
N PHE A 179 2.53 -4.58 25.69
CA PHE A 179 3.70 -5.40 25.35
C PHE A 179 4.75 -5.37 26.49
N PRO A 180 5.43 -6.49 26.76
CA PRO A 180 6.50 -6.52 27.76
C PRO A 180 7.64 -5.57 27.37
N LYS A 181 8.21 -4.89 28.34
CA LYS A 181 9.41 -4.08 28.13
C LYS A 181 10.60 -5.01 27.79
N LEU A 182 11.17 -4.85 26.61
CA LEU A 182 12.35 -5.61 26.24
C LEU A 182 13.58 -5.07 26.97
N ARG A 183 14.35 -5.97 27.62
CA ARG A 183 15.67 -5.66 28.11
C ARG A 183 16.64 -5.66 26.94
N THR A 184 17.56 -4.72 26.93
CA THR A 184 18.49 -4.42 25.83
C THR A 184 19.35 -5.64 25.48
N ALA A 185 19.10 -6.28 24.34
CA ALA A 185 20.09 -7.13 23.69
C ALA A 185 20.89 -6.26 22.72
N GLN A 186 22.21 -6.22 22.86
CA GLN A 186 23.08 -5.59 21.86
C GLN A 186 23.05 -6.46 20.60
N LYS A 187 22.52 -5.91 19.50
CA LYS A 187 22.77 -6.48 18.18
C LYS A 187 24.02 -5.82 17.62
N GLU A 188 25.01 -6.64 17.30
CA GLU A 188 26.11 -6.19 16.45
C GLU A 188 25.55 -5.73 15.11
N THR A 189 25.91 -4.52 14.73
CA THR A 189 25.52 -3.93 13.45
C THR A 189 26.31 -4.66 12.37
N GLU A 190 25.66 -5.48 11.56
CA GLU A 190 26.30 -6.05 10.38
C GLU A 190 26.90 -4.94 9.54
N LYS A 191 28.16 -5.13 9.14
CA LYS A 191 28.88 -4.20 8.27
C LYS A 191 28.08 -3.99 6.99
N LYS A 192 27.69 -2.74 6.71
CA LYS A 192 27.13 -2.34 5.42
C LYS A 192 28.06 -2.80 4.31
N GLN A 193 27.62 -3.74 3.50
CA GLN A 193 28.27 -4.00 2.21
C GLN A 193 28.16 -2.74 1.35
N THR A 194 29.30 -2.23 0.91
CA THR A 194 29.38 -1.07 0.02
C THR A 194 29.07 -1.53 -1.41
N GLY A 195 27.78 -1.54 -1.77
CA GLY A 195 27.38 -1.77 -3.16
C GLY A 195 27.73 -0.57 -4.07
N ILE A 196 27.56 -0.72 -5.39
CA ILE A 196 27.86 0.31 -6.40
C ILE A 196 27.09 1.61 -6.16
N SER A 197 27.53 2.73 -6.74
CA SER A 197 26.81 4.00 -6.66
C SER A 197 25.47 3.93 -7.39
N VAL A 198 24.52 4.84 -7.07
CA VAL A 198 23.19 4.89 -7.72
C VAL A 198 23.32 5.05 -9.23
N GLY A 199 24.19 5.94 -9.72
CA GLY A 199 24.41 6.12 -11.17
C GLY A 199 24.96 4.89 -11.85
N ALA A 200 25.91 4.19 -11.22
CA ALA A 200 26.46 2.94 -11.73
C ALA A 200 25.41 1.82 -11.74
N PHE A 201 24.46 1.82 -10.77
CA PHE A 201 23.37 0.86 -10.74
C PHE A 201 22.49 0.96 -11.99
N PHE A 202 22.07 2.16 -12.38
CA PHE A 202 21.23 2.36 -13.56
C PHE A 202 21.96 1.96 -14.86
N GLY A 203 23.26 2.18 -14.95
CA GLY A 203 24.06 1.75 -16.10
C GLY A 203 24.22 0.22 -16.19
N ARG A 204 24.39 -0.44 -15.03
CA ARG A 204 24.61 -1.88 -14.94
C ARG A 204 23.33 -2.69 -15.13
N TYR A 205 22.20 -2.26 -14.56
CA TYR A 205 20.92 -2.98 -14.55
C TYR A 205 19.86 -2.25 -15.41
N LYS A 206 20.21 -1.88 -16.65
CA LYS A 206 19.35 -1.09 -17.53
C LYS A 206 18.01 -1.75 -17.87
N TRP A 207 18.00 -3.08 -18.05
CA TRP A 207 16.79 -3.82 -18.37
C TRP A 207 15.88 -3.97 -17.15
N PHE A 208 16.47 -4.22 -16.00
CA PHE A 208 15.73 -4.17 -14.72
C PHE A 208 15.10 -2.78 -14.49
N CYS A 209 15.85 -1.73 -14.74
CA CYS A 209 15.34 -0.35 -14.62
C CYS A 209 14.21 -0.09 -15.64
N GLY A 210 14.27 -0.66 -16.82
CA GLY A 210 13.19 -0.63 -17.80
C GLY A 210 11.91 -1.27 -17.24
N VAL A 211 12.02 -2.45 -16.62
CA VAL A 211 10.88 -3.08 -15.94
C VAL A 211 10.30 -2.18 -14.85
N LEU A 212 11.15 -1.48 -14.08
CA LEU A 212 10.68 -0.54 -13.06
C LEU A 212 9.85 0.61 -13.63
N VAL A 213 10.18 1.12 -14.82
CA VAL A 213 9.36 2.11 -15.53
C VAL A 213 7.99 1.52 -15.88
N GLY A 214 7.95 0.29 -16.37
CA GLY A 214 6.69 -0.41 -16.65
C GLY A 214 5.84 -0.56 -15.38
N VAL A 215 6.45 -0.98 -14.26
CA VAL A 215 5.79 -1.09 -12.95
C VAL A 215 5.24 0.27 -12.48
N LEU A 216 6.01 1.35 -12.62
CA LEU A 216 5.57 2.70 -12.28
C LEU A 216 4.30 3.08 -13.05
N LEU A 217 4.28 2.87 -14.36
CA LEU A 217 3.13 3.20 -15.21
C LEU A 217 1.89 2.35 -14.87
N LEU A 218 2.04 1.04 -14.64
CA LEU A 218 0.93 0.19 -14.16
C LEU A 218 0.42 0.62 -12.79
N SER A 219 1.30 1.07 -11.92
CA SER A 219 0.91 1.56 -10.58
C SER A 219 0.20 2.91 -10.62
N MET A 220 0.47 3.76 -11.65
CA MET A 220 -0.31 4.97 -11.89
C MET A 220 -1.76 4.64 -12.20
N ASP A 221 -2.01 3.72 -13.14
CA ASP A 221 -3.36 3.24 -13.46
C ASP A 221 -4.04 2.62 -12.24
N HIS A 222 -3.33 1.79 -11.50
CA HIS A 222 -3.84 1.20 -10.27
C HIS A 222 -4.35 2.24 -9.28
N ALA A 223 -3.58 3.30 -9.04
CA ALA A 223 -3.97 4.37 -8.13
C ALA A 223 -5.19 5.15 -8.64
N MET A 224 -5.27 5.41 -9.95
CA MET A 224 -6.43 6.08 -10.57
C MET A 224 -7.70 5.24 -10.40
N THR A 225 -7.64 3.93 -10.55
CA THR A 225 -8.81 3.05 -10.44
C THR A 225 -9.21 2.74 -9.00
N GLU A 226 -8.25 2.55 -8.08
CA GLU A 226 -8.55 2.16 -6.71
C GLU A 226 -8.89 3.34 -5.80
N ASN A 227 -8.09 4.41 -5.83
CA ASN A 227 -8.28 5.53 -4.91
C ASN A 227 -9.45 6.46 -5.31
N TYR A 228 -9.85 6.43 -6.59
CA TYR A 228 -11.03 7.15 -7.09
C TYR A 228 -12.20 6.23 -7.41
N LEU A 229 -12.23 5.03 -6.83
CA LEU A 229 -13.30 4.05 -7.01
C LEU A 229 -14.68 4.62 -6.67
N ILE A 230 -14.76 5.53 -5.70
CA ILE A 230 -16.01 6.25 -5.39
C ILE A 230 -16.55 7.03 -6.61
N ALA A 231 -15.70 7.71 -7.36
CA ALA A 231 -16.12 8.47 -8.54
C ALA A 231 -16.60 7.53 -9.65
N ILE A 232 -15.92 6.40 -9.86
CA ILE A 232 -16.31 5.37 -10.84
C ILE A 232 -17.67 4.78 -10.48
N LEU A 233 -17.89 4.43 -9.20
CA LEU A 233 -19.14 3.84 -8.74
C LEU A 233 -20.29 4.87 -8.74
N THR A 234 -20.03 6.12 -8.36
CA THR A 234 -21.05 7.19 -8.38
C THR A 234 -21.56 7.47 -9.79
N ARG A 235 -20.70 7.39 -10.82
CA ARG A 235 -21.10 7.44 -12.23
C ARG A 235 -22.17 6.39 -12.58
N LEU A 236 -22.17 5.25 -11.90
CA LEU A 236 -23.10 4.13 -12.08
C LEU A 236 -24.26 4.14 -11.06
N GLY A 237 -24.44 5.23 -10.32
CA GLY A 237 -25.46 5.35 -9.27
C GLY A 237 -25.08 4.67 -7.94
N GLY A 238 -23.81 4.33 -7.76
CA GLY A 238 -23.28 3.74 -6.53
C GLY A 238 -22.95 4.77 -5.44
N ASN A 239 -22.57 4.27 -4.29
CA ASN A 239 -22.24 5.04 -3.08
C ASN A 239 -21.11 4.39 -2.29
N SER A 240 -20.77 4.92 -1.12
CA SER A 240 -19.68 4.41 -0.27
C SER A 240 -19.85 2.94 0.15
N SER A 241 -21.08 2.43 0.31
CA SER A 241 -21.30 1.00 0.57
C SER A 241 -20.78 0.12 -0.57
N HIS A 242 -21.01 0.54 -1.82
CA HIS A 242 -20.51 -0.18 -2.99
C HIS A 242 -18.98 -0.14 -3.09
N VAL A 243 -18.34 0.97 -2.67
CA VAL A 243 -16.87 1.05 -2.51
C VAL A 243 -16.40 0.01 -1.51
N GLY A 244 -17.05 -0.09 -0.35
CA GLY A 244 -16.72 -1.07 0.68
C GLY A 244 -16.77 -2.52 0.17
N VAL A 245 -17.83 -2.87 -0.60
CA VAL A 245 -17.96 -4.20 -1.22
C VAL A 245 -16.85 -4.45 -2.24
N ALA A 246 -16.55 -3.49 -3.10
CA ALA A 246 -15.51 -3.63 -4.11
C ALA A 246 -14.12 -3.83 -3.48
N ILE A 247 -13.78 -3.08 -2.44
CA ILE A 247 -12.51 -3.23 -1.69
C ILE A 247 -12.47 -4.57 -0.94
N PHE A 248 -13.60 -5.02 -0.38
CA PHE A 248 -13.69 -6.32 0.27
C PHE A 248 -13.36 -7.45 -0.72
N ILE A 249 -13.95 -7.45 -1.90
CA ILE A 249 -13.69 -8.43 -2.97
C ILE A 249 -12.20 -8.42 -3.31
N CYS A 250 -11.63 -7.26 -3.59
CA CYS A 250 -10.23 -7.08 -3.89
C CYS A 250 -9.30 -7.64 -2.79
N SER A 251 -9.59 -7.29 -1.52
CA SER A 251 -8.78 -7.72 -0.37
C SER A 251 -8.85 -9.24 -0.13
N MET A 252 -10.03 -9.85 -0.32
CA MET A 252 -10.19 -11.31 -0.20
C MET A 252 -9.42 -12.05 -1.30
N VAL A 253 -9.50 -11.58 -2.53
CA VAL A 253 -8.73 -12.12 -3.66
C VAL A 253 -7.23 -12.01 -3.38
N ALA A 254 -6.77 -10.84 -2.92
CA ALA A 254 -5.37 -10.61 -2.59
C ALA A 254 -4.87 -11.55 -1.49
N ALA A 255 -5.66 -11.75 -0.42
CA ALA A 255 -5.29 -12.65 0.67
C ALA A 255 -5.05 -14.09 0.19
N VAL A 256 -5.92 -14.61 -0.67
CA VAL A 256 -5.80 -15.96 -1.23
C VAL A 256 -4.58 -16.07 -2.14
N VAL A 257 -4.44 -15.15 -3.09
CA VAL A 257 -3.37 -15.22 -4.11
C VAL A 257 -2.00 -15.06 -3.50
N ILE A 258 -1.81 -14.07 -2.62
CA ILE A 258 -0.51 -13.84 -1.98
C ILE A 258 -0.11 -15.06 -1.12
N THR A 259 -1.06 -15.70 -0.44
CA THR A 259 -0.80 -16.92 0.33
C THR A 259 -0.36 -18.08 -0.55
N CYS A 260 -0.99 -18.24 -1.72
CA CYS A 260 -0.72 -19.32 -2.67
C CYS A 260 0.34 -18.96 -3.73
N PHE A 261 0.97 -17.78 -3.65
CA PHE A 261 1.84 -17.26 -4.70
C PHE A 261 3.04 -18.18 -5.02
N SER A 262 3.60 -18.83 -4.00
CA SER A 262 4.68 -19.81 -4.20
C SER A 262 4.28 -20.99 -5.09
N MET A 263 2.99 -21.36 -5.11
CA MET A 263 2.47 -22.40 -6.00
C MET A 263 2.34 -21.87 -7.45
N VAL A 264 1.87 -20.64 -7.60
CA VAL A 264 1.75 -19.97 -8.91
C VAL A 264 3.12 -19.83 -9.58
N ARG A 265 4.15 -19.44 -8.80
CA ARG A 265 5.54 -19.30 -9.29
C ARG A 265 6.17 -20.62 -9.75
N LYS A 266 5.67 -21.78 -9.29
CA LYS A 266 6.10 -23.08 -9.81
C LYS A 266 5.59 -23.38 -11.22
N LEU A 267 4.49 -22.73 -11.62
CA LEU A 267 3.84 -22.96 -12.92
C LEU A 267 4.31 -21.97 -14.00
N PHE A 268 4.70 -20.76 -13.60
CA PHE A 268 5.05 -19.68 -14.52
C PHE A 268 6.36 -19.00 -14.09
N SER A 269 7.17 -18.58 -15.07
CA SER A 269 8.34 -17.76 -14.82
C SER A 269 7.97 -16.35 -14.35
N ASP A 270 8.87 -15.68 -13.62
CA ASP A 270 8.64 -14.30 -13.14
C ASP A 270 8.37 -13.33 -14.31
N ALA A 271 9.08 -13.50 -15.45
CA ALA A 271 8.81 -12.72 -16.66
C ALA A 271 7.39 -12.95 -17.20
N MET A 272 6.92 -14.19 -17.22
CA MET A 272 5.56 -14.51 -17.66
C MET A 272 4.51 -13.95 -16.71
N LEU A 273 4.71 -14.04 -15.41
CA LEU A 273 3.81 -13.45 -14.40
C LEU A 273 3.70 -11.93 -14.53
N MET A 274 4.80 -11.22 -14.82
CA MET A 274 4.78 -9.79 -15.10
C MET A 274 3.99 -9.43 -16.36
N LYS A 275 4.15 -10.23 -17.43
CA LYS A 275 3.38 -10.04 -18.68
C LYS A 275 1.89 -10.27 -18.45
N ILE A 276 1.52 -11.34 -17.72
CA ILE A 276 0.13 -11.62 -17.34
C ILE A 276 -0.43 -10.45 -16.52
N ALA A 277 0.33 -9.96 -15.53
CA ALA A 277 -0.08 -8.83 -14.73
C ALA A 277 -0.34 -7.59 -15.59
N GLY A 278 0.58 -7.24 -16.48
CA GLY A 278 0.43 -6.09 -17.39
C GLY A 278 -0.79 -6.20 -18.29
N VAL A 279 -1.01 -7.37 -18.92
CA VAL A 279 -2.21 -7.62 -19.74
C VAL A 279 -3.48 -7.49 -18.90
N THR A 280 -3.49 -8.05 -17.70
CA THR A 280 -4.67 -7.99 -16.82
C THR A 280 -4.96 -6.56 -16.34
N TYR A 281 -3.94 -5.73 -16.09
CA TYR A 281 -4.12 -4.31 -15.81
C TYR A 281 -4.85 -3.61 -16.98
N VAL A 282 -4.41 -3.81 -18.21
CA VAL A 282 -5.04 -3.22 -19.40
C VAL A 282 -6.50 -3.69 -19.51
N VAL A 283 -6.75 -5.00 -19.43
CA VAL A 283 -8.11 -5.57 -19.51
C VAL A 283 -9.01 -4.98 -18.43
N ARG A 284 -8.50 -4.86 -17.20
CA ARG A 284 -9.24 -4.30 -16.07
C ARG A 284 -9.57 -2.83 -16.29
N SER A 285 -8.59 -2.02 -16.70
CA SER A 285 -8.80 -0.58 -16.93
C SER A 285 -9.76 -0.30 -18.08
N VAL A 286 -9.65 -1.03 -19.17
CA VAL A 286 -10.62 -0.98 -20.28
C VAL A 286 -12.01 -1.42 -19.79
N GLY A 287 -12.08 -2.51 -19.01
CA GLY A 287 -13.31 -2.97 -18.41
C GLY A 287 -13.96 -1.93 -17.49
N MET A 288 -13.18 -1.22 -16.65
CA MET A 288 -13.69 -0.15 -15.79
C MET A 288 -14.27 1.04 -16.57
N TYR A 289 -13.67 1.38 -17.71
CA TYR A 289 -14.17 2.42 -18.60
C TYR A 289 -15.53 2.04 -19.21
N PHE A 290 -15.68 0.82 -19.72
CA PHE A 290 -16.90 0.32 -20.34
C PHE A 290 -17.89 -0.33 -19.36
N ALA A 291 -17.64 -0.30 -18.06
CA ALA A 291 -18.49 -0.93 -17.06
C ALA A 291 -19.95 -0.40 -17.14
N PRO A 292 -20.95 -1.25 -17.45
CA PRO A 292 -22.35 -0.80 -17.59
C PRO A 292 -23.11 -0.78 -16.25
N SER A 293 -22.52 -1.36 -15.18
CA SER A 293 -23.21 -1.51 -13.89
C SER A 293 -22.21 -1.67 -12.74
N ILE A 294 -22.68 -1.48 -11.52
CA ILE A 294 -21.91 -1.72 -10.29
C ILE A 294 -21.45 -3.17 -10.21
N THR A 295 -22.28 -4.13 -10.63
CA THR A 295 -21.93 -5.55 -10.64
C THR A 295 -20.72 -5.83 -11.55
N SER A 296 -20.64 -5.17 -12.72
CA SER A 296 -19.48 -5.31 -13.59
C SER A 296 -18.20 -4.78 -12.95
N VAL A 297 -18.27 -3.69 -12.16
CA VAL A 297 -17.12 -3.21 -11.37
C VAL A 297 -16.69 -4.27 -10.35
N TYR A 298 -17.62 -4.93 -9.65
CA TYR A 298 -17.29 -6.02 -8.71
C TYR A 298 -16.59 -7.19 -9.39
N LEU A 299 -17.07 -7.59 -10.58
CA LEU A 299 -16.42 -8.65 -11.36
C LEU A 299 -15.01 -8.26 -11.81
N LEU A 300 -14.81 -6.98 -12.20
CA LEU A 300 -13.50 -6.46 -12.55
C LEU A 300 -12.53 -6.40 -11.37
N GLN A 301 -13.03 -6.27 -10.14
CA GLN A 301 -12.18 -6.37 -8.95
C GLN A 301 -11.58 -7.77 -8.76
N LEU A 302 -12.19 -8.83 -9.29
CA LEU A 302 -11.61 -10.17 -9.29
C LEU A 302 -10.31 -10.23 -10.11
N LEU A 303 -10.14 -9.37 -11.11
CA LEU A 303 -8.91 -9.28 -11.90
C LEU A 303 -7.69 -8.81 -11.09
N GLN A 304 -7.88 -8.31 -9.86
CA GLN A 304 -6.78 -8.08 -8.91
C GLN A 304 -5.95 -9.36 -8.66
N LEU A 305 -6.58 -10.54 -8.80
CA LEU A 305 -5.93 -11.85 -8.72
C LEU A 305 -4.66 -11.92 -9.57
N SER A 306 -4.74 -11.50 -10.83
CA SER A 306 -3.65 -11.62 -11.81
C SER A 306 -3.01 -10.27 -12.19
N SER A 307 -3.50 -9.14 -11.67
CA SER A 307 -2.85 -7.84 -11.82
C SER A 307 -1.93 -7.51 -10.64
N TYR A 308 -2.43 -6.81 -9.63
CA TYR A 308 -1.67 -6.37 -8.45
C TYR A 308 -1.05 -7.55 -7.67
N CYS A 309 -1.84 -8.62 -7.46
CA CYS A 309 -1.38 -9.75 -6.65
C CYS A 309 -0.29 -10.59 -7.32
N PHE A 310 -0.15 -10.51 -8.65
CA PHE A 310 0.99 -11.08 -9.35
C PHE A 310 2.15 -10.09 -9.42
N LEU A 311 1.88 -8.82 -9.74
CA LEU A 311 2.92 -7.83 -9.98
C LEU A 311 3.85 -7.65 -8.78
N ILE A 312 3.29 -7.42 -7.59
CA ILE A 312 4.07 -7.05 -6.41
C ILE A 312 4.99 -8.17 -5.92
N PRO A 313 4.51 -9.40 -5.64
CA PRO A 313 5.45 -10.45 -5.22
C PRO A 313 6.40 -10.86 -6.35
N THR A 314 5.96 -10.88 -7.62
CA THR A 314 6.85 -11.19 -8.74
C THR A 314 8.00 -10.20 -8.83
N LEU A 315 7.74 -8.90 -8.63
CA LEU A 315 8.78 -7.86 -8.66
C LEU A 315 9.89 -8.11 -7.64
N VAL A 316 9.53 -8.59 -6.45
CA VAL A 316 10.50 -8.95 -5.40
C VAL A 316 11.39 -10.11 -5.83
N TYR A 317 10.81 -11.18 -6.38
CA TYR A 317 11.56 -12.34 -6.87
C TYR A 317 12.37 -12.02 -8.11
N PHE A 318 11.80 -11.28 -9.06
CA PHE A 318 12.48 -10.84 -10.26
C PHE A 318 13.73 -10.00 -9.96
N ALA A 319 13.64 -9.09 -8.96
CA ALA A 319 14.81 -8.38 -8.48
C ALA A 319 15.86 -9.35 -7.90
N GLY A 320 15.41 -10.37 -7.15
CA GLY A 320 16.26 -11.41 -6.59
C GLY A 320 17.05 -12.21 -7.63
N ASP A 321 16.42 -12.48 -8.77
CA ASP A 321 16.99 -13.29 -9.84
C ASP A 321 17.86 -12.49 -10.83
N ARG A 322 17.77 -11.15 -10.83
CA ARG A 322 18.44 -10.26 -11.81
C ARG A 322 19.57 -9.41 -11.24
N ILE A 323 19.61 -9.25 -9.93
CA ILE A 323 20.54 -8.36 -9.26
C ILE A 323 21.52 -9.15 -8.41
N GLU A 324 22.81 -8.83 -8.51
CA GLU A 324 23.83 -9.43 -7.67
C GLU A 324 23.57 -9.19 -6.17
N SER A 325 23.97 -10.16 -5.35
CA SER A 325 23.72 -10.13 -3.90
C SER A 325 24.21 -8.85 -3.21
N GLN A 326 25.33 -8.27 -3.68
CA GLN A 326 25.89 -7.03 -3.14
C GLN A 326 25.02 -5.78 -3.42
N ASP A 327 24.20 -5.81 -4.49
CA ASP A 327 23.33 -4.71 -4.94
C ASP A 327 21.85 -4.99 -4.65
N MET A 328 21.51 -6.16 -4.13
CA MET A 328 20.16 -6.66 -3.88
C MET A 328 19.30 -5.67 -3.08
N VAL A 329 19.85 -5.11 -2.00
CA VAL A 329 19.12 -4.15 -1.14
C VAL A 329 18.73 -2.92 -1.92
N LYS A 330 19.61 -2.42 -2.83
CA LYS A 330 19.28 -1.29 -3.71
C LYS A 330 18.23 -1.66 -4.73
N GLY A 331 18.32 -2.83 -5.35
CA GLY A 331 17.33 -3.31 -6.28
C GLY A 331 15.93 -3.40 -5.68
N GLN A 332 15.81 -3.97 -4.48
CA GLN A 332 14.55 -4.04 -3.75
C GLN A 332 14.03 -2.65 -3.38
N ALA A 333 14.92 -1.74 -2.97
CA ALA A 333 14.56 -0.37 -2.67
C ALA A 333 14.03 0.37 -3.90
N PHE A 334 14.68 0.24 -5.07
CA PHE A 334 14.20 0.83 -6.32
C PHE A 334 12.90 0.20 -6.81
N ALA A 335 12.71 -1.10 -6.64
CA ALA A 335 11.45 -1.79 -6.94
C ALA A 335 10.28 -1.20 -6.12
N THR A 336 10.47 -1.07 -4.81
CA THR A 336 9.48 -0.46 -3.92
C THR A 336 9.24 1.02 -4.27
N ALA A 337 10.30 1.77 -4.55
CA ALA A 337 10.21 3.17 -4.93
C ALA A 337 9.46 3.37 -6.26
N ALA A 338 9.69 2.54 -7.27
CA ALA A 338 9.00 2.62 -8.56
C ALA A 338 7.48 2.43 -8.39
N TYR A 339 7.07 1.43 -7.61
CA TYR A 339 5.66 1.24 -7.27
C TYR A 339 5.07 2.45 -6.52
N ALA A 340 5.73 2.91 -5.46
CA ALA A 340 5.25 4.02 -4.64
C ALA A 340 5.18 5.35 -5.41
N LEU A 341 6.18 5.63 -6.26
CA LEU A 341 6.20 6.79 -7.16
C LEU A 341 5.05 6.71 -8.18
N GLY A 342 4.79 5.52 -8.75
CA GLY A 342 3.68 5.29 -9.65
C GLY A 342 2.33 5.56 -8.96
N VAL A 343 2.09 5.02 -7.76
CA VAL A 343 0.88 5.28 -6.98
C VAL A 343 0.74 6.78 -6.68
N SER A 344 1.81 7.45 -6.26
CA SER A 344 1.79 8.88 -5.94
C SER A 344 1.49 9.75 -7.17
N ALA A 345 2.15 9.46 -8.30
CA ALA A 345 1.90 10.15 -9.56
C ALA A 345 0.49 9.87 -10.09
N GLY A 346 -0.01 8.63 -9.95
CA GLY A 346 -1.37 8.24 -10.31
C GLY A 346 -2.43 8.93 -9.46
N ASN A 347 -2.21 9.09 -8.15
CA ASN A 347 -3.10 9.86 -7.29
C ASN A 347 -3.18 11.32 -7.75
N TYR A 348 -2.05 11.95 -7.99
CA TYR A 348 -2.01 13.34 -8.44
C TYR A 348 -2.66 13.53 -9.82
N ALA A 349 -2.23 12.75 -10.80
CA ALA A 349 -2.78 12.82 -12.16
C ALA A 349 -4.27 12.44 -12.19
N GLY A 350 -4.67 11.39 -11.46
CA GLY A 350 -6.05 10.95 -11.35
C GLY A 350 -6.96 12.03 -10.77
N GLY A 351 -6.53 12.69 -9.69
CA GLY A 351 -7.26 13.81 -9.10
C GLY A 351 -7.41 15.00 -10.03
N LEU A 352 -6.34 15.38 -10.74
CA LEU A 352 -6.40 16.46 -11.75
C LEU A 352 -7.35 16.11 -12.88
N LEU A 353 -7.25 14.92 -13.44
CA LEU A 353 -8.05 14.46 -14.58
C LEU A 353 -9.52 14.28 -14.21
N LEU A 354 -9.81 13.91 -12.96
CA LEU A 354 -11.17 13.78 -12.46
C LEU A 354 -11.95 15.11 -12.48
N ASN A 355 -11.26 16.26 -12.43
CA ASN A 355 -11.91 17.57 -12.62
C ASN A 355 -12.49 17.72 -14.05
N PHE A 356 -11.99 16.97 -15.03
CA PHE A 356 -12.51 16.93 -16.41
C PHE A 356 -13.47 15.75 -16.65
N GLY A 357 -13.75 14.97 -15.61
CA GLY A 357 -14.68 13.84 -15.62
C GLY A 357 -14.00 12.48 -15.42
N VAL A 358 -14.80 11.53 -14.94
CA VAL A 358 -14.35 10.15 -14.66
C VAL A 358 -13.81 9.47 -15.92
N ASP A 359 -14.45 9.70 -17.07
CA ASP A 359 -14.04 9.09 -18.34
C ASP A 359 -12.66 9.56 -18.78
N THR A 360 -12.33 10.85 -18.59
CA THR A 360 -11.00 11.41 -18.89
C THR A 360 -9.93 10.75 -18.01
N MET A 361 -10.21 10.58 -16.73
CA MET A 361 -9.30 9.90 -15.81
C MET A 361 -9.08 8.44 -16.21
N LEU A 362 -10.14 7.70 -16.53
CA LEU A 362 -10.06 6.30 -16.92
C LEU A 362 -9.33 6.10 -18.26
N LEU A 363 -9.56 6.95 -19.24
CA LEU A 363 -8.84 6.92 -20.52
C LEU A 363 -7.33 7.15 -20.32
N ALA A 364 -6.95 8.09 -19.47
CA ALA A 364 -5.55 8.30 -19.12
C ALA A 364 -4.96 7.08 -18.39
N GLY A 365 -5.72 6.47 -17.47
CA GLY A 365 -5.35 5.22 -16.81
C GLY A 365 -5.08 4.09 -17.80
N ILE A 366 -5.98 3.88 -18.78
CA ILE A 366 -5.79 2.93 -19.87
C ILE A 366 -4.49 3.22 -20.63
N GLY A 367 -4.24 4.49 -20.97
CA GLY A 367 -3.00 4.91 -21.63
C GLY A 367 -1.76 4.53 -20.83
N MET A 368 -1.76 4.74 -19.50
CA MET A 368 -0.67 4.36 -18.61
C MET A 368 -0.51 2.84 -18.51
N ALA A 369 -1.62 2.09 -18.40
CA ALA A 369 -1.59 0.63 -18.36
C ALA A 369 -1.02 0.03 -19.66
N VAL A 370 -1.45 0.53 -20.82
CA VAL A 370 -0.93 0.10 -22.14
C VAL A 370 0.55 0.43 -22.28
N ALA A 371 0.95 1.66 -21.95
CA ALA A 371 2.36 2.06 -21.98
C ALA A 371 3.21 1.19 -21.04
N GLY A 372 2.71 0.94 -19.82
CA GLY A 372 3.37 0.08 -18.84
C GLY A 372 3.54 -1.35 -19.34
N LEU A 373 2.49 -1.93 -19.95
CA LEU A 373 2.55 -3.25 -20.58
C LEU A 373 3.59 -3.30 -21.72
N ILE A 374 3.59 -2.31 -22.61
CA ILE A 374 4.56 -2.24 -23.71
C ILE A 374 5.99 -2.22 -23.17
N VAL A 375 6.26 -1.39 -22.16
CA VAL A 375 7.59 -1.31 -21.55
C VAL A 375 7.99 -2.64 -20.92
N ILE A 376 7.08 -3.32 -20.20
CA ILE A 376 7.35 -4.64 -19.63
C ILE A 376 7.65 -5.66 -20.72
N LEU A 377 6.85 -5.71 -21.79
CA LEU A 377 7.07 -6.64 -22.90
C LEU A 377 8.42 -6.43 -23.59
N LEU A 378 8.89 -5.18 -23.67
CA LEU A 378 10.17 -4.84 -24.29
C LEU A 378 11.38 -5.10 -23.39
N THR A 379 11.21 -5.20 -22.08
CA THR A 379 12.34 -5.20 -21.14
C THR A 379 12.47 -6.47 -20.31
N VAL A 380 11.36 -7.14 -19.99
CA VAL A 380 11.33 -8.23 -18.98
C VAL A 380 12.12 -9.48 -19.40
N ASP A 381 12.21 -9.77 -20.68
CA ASP A 381 12.92 -10.95 -21.20
C ASP A 381 14.43 -10.70 -21.35
N HIS A 382 14.85 -9.45 -21.41
CA HIS A 382 16.26 -9.11 -21.55
C HIS A 382 17.01 -9.30 -20.22
N ARG A 383 18.28 -9.74 -20.33
CA ARG A 383 19.18 -9.89 -19.20
C ARG A 383 20.25 -8.79 -19.22
N ASP A 384 20.58 -8.29 -18.05
CA ASP A 384 21.69 -7.36 -17.90
C ASP A 384 23.01 -8.14 -17.99
N ALA A 385 24.05 -7.55 -18.59
CA ALA A 385 25.34 -8.20 -18.96
C ALA A 385 26.15 -8.79 -17.79
N VAL A 386 25.57 -8.85 -16.59
CA VAL A 386 26.19 -9.38 -15.36
C VAL A 386 26.23 -10.91 -15.34
N GLU A 387 25.40 -11.61 -16.12
CA GLU A 387 25.31 -13.08 -16.12
C GLU A 387 26.31 -13.77 -17.09
N GLU A 388 27.04 -13.03 -17.93
CA GLU A 388 28.01 -13.66 -18.87
C GLU A 388 29.38 -14.00 -18.25
N LYS A 389 29.54 -13.85 -16.93
CA LYS A 389 30.83 -14.09 -16.24
C LYS A 389 30.78 -15.12 -15.12
N ILE A 390 29.94 -16.16 -15.24
CA ILE A 390 30.04 -17.36 -14.37
C ILE A 390 30.33 -18.59 -15.22
#